data_2f4e89d271fc841a883b9fd17a91dbcc
#
_entry.id   2f4e89d271fc841a883b9fd17a91dbcc
#
_cell.length_a   1.000
_cell.length_b   1.000
_cell.length_c   1.000
_cell.angle_alpha   90.00
_cell.angle_beta   90.00
_cell.angle_gamma   90.00
#
_symmetry.space_group_name_H-M   'P 1'
#
loop_
_entity.id
_entity.type
_entity.pdbx_description
1 polymer ?
#
loop_
_entity_poly.entity_id
_entity_poly.type
_entity_poly.pdbx_seq_one_letter_code
_entity_poly.pdbx_strand_id
1 'polypeptide(L)'
;MYKKRLPVLTGMLALMLFSAACSSRSEKVVDLDGNSYNIVQIGSMIWTGKNLVVEHYRNGDAIPEVKDPEKWATLTTGAWCYNDNKQENGNIYGKLYNWYAVNDPRGLAPTGWHVATDAEWSILSLLLGGMENAGSPLKAASLWKEQKSDGGKKIGFEALPAGARRDTDGKFMLPGEYSRLWSSTESNVNSAWCRSLGYFDAALRRGMANKNIGFSVRCVKD
;
A
#
# COMPACT_ATOMS: atom_id res chain seq x y z
N MET A 1 29.43 -2.01 -85.34
CA MET A 1 29.72 -1.35 -84.08
C MET A 1 28.54 -1.60 -83.12
N TYR A 2 28.63 -2.60 -82.26
CA TYR A 2 27.60 -2.92 -81.30
C TYR A 2 27.97 -2.35 -79.95
N LYS A 3 27.15 -1.39 -79.43
CA LYS A 3 27.27 -0.85 -78.04
C LYS A 3 26.50 -1.75 -77.10
N LYS A 4 27.22 -2.44 -76.22
CA LYS A 4 26.65 -3.18 -75.06
C LYS A 4 26.23 -2.18 -73.98
N ARG A 5 24.95 -2.22 -73.61
CA ARG A 5 24.40 -1.48 -72.44
C ARG A 5 24.58 -2.42 -71.19
N LEU A 6 25.23 -1.89 -70.12
CA LEU A 6 25.24 -2.56 -68.82
C LEU A 6 23.91 -2.28 -68.09
N PRO A 7 23.37 -3.26 -67.37
CA PRO A 7 22.22 -3.03 -66.49
C PRO A 7 22.65 -2.34 -65.19
N VAL A 8 21.91 -1.29 -64.83
CA VAL A 8 22.03 -0.59 -63.54
C VAL A 8 21.28 -1.44 -62.49
N LEU A 9 22.01 -2.01 -61.56
CA LEU A 9 21.46 -2.76 -60.39
C LEU A 9 21.03 -1.77 -59.32
N THR A 10 19.72 -1.50 -59.22
CA THR A 10 19.14 -0.66 -58.15
C THR A 10 19.01 -1.50 -56.90
N GLY A 11 19.96 -1.35 -55.98
CA GLY A 11 19.91 -1.98 -54.65
C GLY A 11 18.87 -1.27 -53.78
N MET A 12 17.79 -1.97 -53.50
CA MET A 12 16.74 -1.55 -52.56
C MET A 12 17.20 -1.86 -51.12
N LEU A 13 17.69 -0.84 -50.42
CA LEU A 13 18.11 -0.95 -49.02
C LEU A 13 16.84 -0.99 -48.13
N ALA A 14 16.43 -2.18 -47.72
CA ALA A 14 15.32 -2.36 -46.78
C ALA A 14 15.77 -1.96 -45.37
N LEU A 15 15.33 -0.77 -44.93
CA LEU A 15 15.53 -0.27 -43.57
C LEU A 15 14.58 -1.03 -42.65
N MET A 16 15.07 -2.09 -41.96
CA MET A 16 14.31 -2.75 -40.89
C MET A 16 14.25 -1.82 -39.67
N LEU A 17 13.14 -1.16 -39.47
CA LEU A 17 12.81 -0.47 -38.24
C LEU A 17 12.49 -1.51 -37.16
N PHE A 18 13.46 -1.82 -36.31
CA PHE A 18 13.23 -2.52 -35.04
C PHE A 18 12.48 -1.58 -34.11
N SER A 19 11.15 -1.68 -34.07
CA SER A 19 10.36 -1.10 -33.01
C SER A 19 10.61 -1.91 -31.75
N ALA A 20 11.50 -1.43 -30.88
CA ALA A 20 11.61 -1.93 -29.52
C ALA A 20 10.28 -1.61 -28.81
N ALA A 21 9.38 -2.60 -28.73
CA ALA A 21 8.23 -2.53 -27.86
C ALA A 21 8.76 -2.47 -26.41
N CYS A 22 8.87 -1.25 -25.88
CA CYS A 22 9.14 -1.03 -24.46
C CYS A 22 7.89 -1.49 -23.71
N SER A 23 7.83 -2.77 -23.36
CA SER A 23 6.85 -3.31 -22.42
C SER A 23 7.20 -2.66 -21.08
N SER A 24 6.42 -1.69 -20.65
CA SER A 24 6.53 -1.10 -19.32
C SER A 24 6.20 -2.18 -18.29
N ARG A 25 7.22 -2.91 -17.88
CA ARG A 25 7.13 -3.84 -16.75
C ARG A 25 6.83 -2.97 -15.54
N SER A 26 5.63 -3.06 -14.97
CA SER A 26 5.31 -2.35 -13.74
C SER A 26 6.32 -2.82 -12.69
N GLU A 27 7.16 -1.90 -12.21
CA GLU A 27 8.12 -2.21 -11.15
C GLU A 27 7.36 -2.70 -9.92
N LYS A 28 7.96 -3.67 -9.22
CA LYS A 28 7.40 -4.27 -8.01
C LYS A 28 8.48 -4.35 -6.95
N VAL A 29 8.06 -4.25 -5.70
CA VAL A 29 8.87 -4.62 -4.55
C VAL A 29 8.40 -5.97 -4.00
N VAL A 30 9.34 -6.76 -3.48
CA VAL A 30 9.08 -8.07 -2.87
C VAL A 30 9.56 -8.03 -1.43
N ASP A 31 8.75 -8.52 -0.48
CA ASP A 31 9.12 -8.64 0.92
C ASP A 31 9.86 -9.97 1.20
N LEU A 32 10.22 -10.20 2.47
CA LEU A 32 10.96 -11.39 2.89
C LEU A 32 10.18 -12.69 2.67
N ASP A 33 8.86 -12.64 2.74
CA ASP A 33 7.96 -13.78 2.55
C ASP A 33 7.65 -14.06 1.07
N GLY A 34 8.24 -13.27 0.14
CA GLY A 34 8.03 -13.41 -1.30
C GLY A 34 6.75 -12.73 -1.80
N ASN A 35 6.05 -11.96 -0.98
CA ASN A 35 4.89 -11.21 -1.42
C ASN A 35 5.30 -10.03 -2.31
N SER A 36 4.59 -9.85 -3.42
CA SER A 36 4.90 -8.84 -4.44
C SER A 36 3.90 -7.69 -4.41
N TYR A 37 4.41 -6.45 -4.34
CA TYR A 37 3.62 -5.22 -4.30
C TYR A 37 3.92 -4.38 -5.53
N ASN A 38 2.89 -4.01 -6.30
CA ASN A 38 3.03 -2.97 -7.30
C ASN A 38 3.45 -1.68 -6.60
N ILE A 39 4.20 -0.83 -7.28
CA ILE A 39 4.60 0.46 -6.75
C ILE A 39 3.90 1.58 -7.50
N VAL A 40 3.72 2.71 -6.84
CA VAL A 40 3.14 3.91 -7.40
C VAL A 40 3.98 5.13 -7.02
N GLN A 41 4.32 5.94 -7.99
CA GLN A 41 5.01 7.20 -7.76
C GLN A 41 3.99 8.34 -7.60
N ILE A 42 4.09 9.07 -6.49
CA ILE A 42 3.26 10.24 -6.18
C ILE A 42 4.19 11.38 -5.77
N GLY A 43 4.34 12.37 -6.64
CA GLY A 43 5.39 13.37 -6.51
C GLY A 43 6.79 12.74 -6.64
N SER A 44 7.65 12.99 -5.67
CA SER A 44 8.98 12.36 -5.57
C SER A 44 8.99 11.06 -4.78
N MET A 45 7.88 10.68 -4.12
CA MET A 45 7.81 9.49 -3.27
C MET A 45 7.29 8.28 -4.05
N ILE A 46 7.84 7.10 -3.75
CA ILE A 46 7.40 5.82 -4.32
C ILE A 46 6.77 5.01 -3.20
N TRP A 47 5.50 4.62 -3.38
CA TRP A 47 4.67 3.93 -2.40
C TRP A 47 4.35 2.50 -2.83
N THR A 48 4.08 1.62 -1.88
CA THR A 48 3.43 0.34 -2.19
C THR A 48 1.98 0.58 -2.60
N GLY A 49 1.54 -0.01 -3.72
CA GLY A 49 0.17 0.12 -4.24
C GLY A 49 -0.85 -0.75 -3.49
N LYS A 50 -0.40 -1.65 -2.60
CA LYS A 50 -1.24 -2.54 -1.78
C LYS A 50 -0.83 -2.51 -0.32
N ASN A 51 -1.75 -2.94 0.56
CA ASN A 51 -1.47 -3.12 1.98
C ASN A 51 -0.47 -4.26 2.18
N LEU A 52 0.40 -4.10 3.18
CA LEU A 52 1.41 -5.08 3.55
C LEU A 52 0.76 -6.39 4.03
N VAL A 53 1.40 -7.53 3.71
CA VAL A 53 0.92 -8.87 4.10
C VAL A 53 2.03 -9.75 4.72
N VAL A 54 3.18 -9.18 5.05
CA VAL A 54 4.35 -9.87 5.59
C VAL A 54 4.06 -10.54 6.95
N GLU A 55 4.67 -11.71 7.19
CA GLU A 55 4.55 -12.48 8.42
C GLU A 55 5.85 -12.50 9.23
N HIS A 56 6.95 -12.04 8.64
CA HIS A 56 8.26 -11.97 9.28
C HIS A 56 8.81 -10.56 9.25
N TYR A 57 9.54 -10.21 10.29
CA TYR A 57 10.38 -9.02 10.29
C TYR A 57 11.54 -9.21 9.31
N ARG A 58 12.18 -8.11 8.92
CA ARG A 58 13.30 -8.11 7.96
C ARG A 58 14.48 -9.00 8.37
N ASN A 59 14.67 -9.25 9.66
CA ASN A 59 15.70 -10.16 10.18
C ASN A 59 15.31 -11.65 10.13
N GLY A 60 14.09 -11.98 9.69
CA GLY A 60 13.56 -13.35 9.60
C GLY A 60 12.75 -13.83 10.80
N ASP A 61 12.67 -13.04 11.87
CA ASP A 61 11.84 -13.40 13.02
C ASP A 61 10.36 -13.35 12.68
N ALA A 62 9.59 -14.36 13.07
CA ALA A 62 8.16 -14.40 12.86
C ALA A 62 7.43 -13.33 13.67
N ILE A 63 6.45 -12.69 13.04
CA ILE A 63 5.50 -11.80 13.70
C ILE A 63 4.30 -12.64 14.12
N PRO A 64 3.93 -12.71 15.42
CA PRO A 64 2.82 -13.54 15.87
C PRO A 64 1.47 -13.20 15.20
N GLU A 65 0.78 -14.20 14.68
CA GLU A 65 -0.64 -14.10 14.38
C GLU A 65 -1.45 -14.23 15.66
N VAL A 66 -2.25 -13.22 16.01
CA VAL A 66 -3.06 -13.24 17.23
C VAL A 66 -4.54 -13.18 16.86
N LYS A 67 -5.26 -14.31 17.01
CA LYS A 67 -6.70 -14.44 16.71
C LYS A 67 -7.57 -14.13 17.92
N ASP A 68 -7.09 -14.48 19.09
CA ASP A 68 -7.82 -14.29 20.36
C ASP A 68 -8.06 -12.80 20.65
N PRO A 69 -9.31 -12.39 20.90
CA PRO A 69 -9.64 -10.98 21.10
C PRO A 69 -9.13 -10.41 22.44
N GLU A 70 -9.12 -11.20 23.51
CA GLU A 70 -8.65 -10.74 24.82
C GLU A 70 -7.12 -10.56 24.82
N LYS A 71 -6.41 -11.51 24.19
CA LYS A 71 -4.96 -11.35 23.96
C LYS A 71 -4.66 -10.10 23.13
N TRP A 72 -5.41 -9.89 22.04
CA TRP A 72 -5.20 -8.73 21.18
C TRP A 72 -5.32 -7.41 21.95
N ALA A 73 -6.37 -7.27 22.77
CA ALA A 73 -6.66 -6.06 23.51
C ALA A 73 -5.54 -5.68 24.52
N THR A 74 -4.74 -6.66 24.96
CA THR A 74 -3.68 -6.47 25.96
C THR A 74 -2.26 -6.50 25.39
N LEU A 75 -2.10 -6.56 24.05
CA LEU A 75 -0.79 -6.64 23.42
C LEU A 75 0.07 -5.40 23.65
N THR A 76 1.32 -5.65 24.00
CA THR A 76 2.40 -4.65 24.08
C THR A 76 3.60 -5.02 23.20
N THR A 77 3.45 -6.06 22.37
CA THR A 77 4.45 -6.53 21.40
C THR A 77 3.84 -6.63 20.01
N GLY A 78 4.70 -6.70 18.99
CA GLY A 78 4.25 -6.78 17.60
C GLY A 78 3.40 -8.01 17.31
N ALA A 79 2.29 -7.80 16.59
CA ALA A 79 1.36 -8.83 16.16
C ALA A 79 0.60 -8.42 14.90
N TRP A 80 0.04 -9.42 14.22
CA TRP A 80 -0.87 -9.22 13.11
C TRP A 80 -2.09 -10.15 13.18
N CYS A 81 -3.12 -9.83 12.41
CA CYS A 81 -4.27 -10.70 12.15
C CYS A 81 -4.86 -10.41 10.75
N TYR A 82 -5.66 -11.33 10.25
CA TYR A 82 -6.59 -11.01 9.15
C TYR A 82 -7.84 -10.32 9.69
N ASN A 83 -8.51 -9.53 8.85
CA ASN A 83 -9.84 -9.03 9.20
C ASN A 83 -10.80 -10.22 9.39
N ASP A 84 -11.60 -10.18 10.46
CA ASP A 84 -12.46 -11.28 10.95
C ASP A 84 -11.72 -12.61 11.19
N ASN A 85 -10.40 -12.60 11.33
CA ASN A 85 -9.53 -13.78 11.42
C ASN A 85 -9.69 -14.75 10.23
N LYS A 86 -10.10 -14.24 9.05
CA LYS A 86 -10.35 -15.00 7.84
C LYS A 86 -9.24 -14.77 6.82
N GLN A 87 -8.59 -15.84 6.40
CA GLN A 87 -7.49 -15.76 5.43
C GLN A 87 -7.95 -15.20 4.07
N GLU A 88 -9.17 -15.50 3.64
CA GLU A 88 -9.77 -14.94 2.43
C GLU A 88 -9.86 -13.42 2.47
N ASN A 89 -10.11 -12.81 3.64
CA ASN A 89 -10.04 -11.36 3.83
C ASN A 89 -8.61 -10.85 3.70
N GLY A 90 -7.62 -11.62 4.13
CA GLY A 90 -6.20 -11.31 3.94
C GLY A 90 -5.80 -11.22 2.48
N ASN A 91 -6.30 -12.11 1.64
CA ASN A 91 -6.04 -12.10 0.21
C ASN A 91 -6.61 -10.85 -0.48
N ILE A 92 -7.69 -10.28 0.08
CA ILE A 92 -8.36 -9.10 -0.46
C ILE A 92 -7.76 -7.82 0.13
N TYR A 93 -7.76 -7.70 1.46
CA TYR A 93 -7.48 -6.45 2.19
C TYR A 93 -6.05 -6.33 2.72
N GLY A 94 -5.29 -7.42 2.71
CA GLY A 94 -4.02 -7.51 3.41
C GLY A 94 -4.20 -7.83 4.90
N LYS A 95 -3.16 -7.58 5.69
CA LYS A 95 -3.15 -7.81 7.14
C LYS A 95 -3.38 -6.54 7.92
N LEU A 96 -3.86 -6.72 9.15
CA LEU A 96 -3.94 -5.69 10.18
C LEU A 96 -2.80 -5.93 11.16
N TYR A 97 -1.96 -4.93 11.37
CA TYR A 97 -0.85 -4.95 12.32
C TYR A 97 -1.14 -4.01 13.47
N ASN A 98 -0.71 -4.35 14.69
CA ASN A 98 -0.63 -3.37 15.75
C ASN A 98 0.61 -2.47 15.55
N TRP A 99 0.67 -1.32 16.23
CA TRP A 99 1.77 -0.38 16.02
C TRP A 99 3.10 -0.89 16.58
N TYR A 100 3.08 -1.80 17.53
CA TYR A 100 4.29 -2.45 18.02
C TYR A 100 5.00 -3.25 16.92
N ALA A 101 4.27 -3.86 16.00
CA ALA A 101 4.87 -4.48 14.81
C ALA A 101 5.39 -3.43 13.81
N VAL A 102 4.68 -2.31 13.66
CA VAL A 102 5.07 -1.21 12.75
C VAL A 102 6.39 -0.58 13.14
N ASN A 103 6.62 -0.36 14.43
CA ASN A 103 7.80 0.32 14.97
C ASN A 103 8.86 -0.64 15.56
N ASP A 104 8.75 -1.91 15.27
CA ASP A 104 9.73 -2.90 15.75
C ASP A 104 11.10 -2.67 15.07
N PRO A 105 12.21 -2.58 15.84
CA PRO A 105 13.55 -2.33 15.30
C PRO A 105 14.04 -3.39 14.32
N ARG A 106 13.45 -4.59 14.33
CA ARG A 106 13.72 -5.66 13.35
C ARG A 106 13.23 -5.33 11.94
N GLY A 107 12.34 -4.32 11.82
CA GLY A 107 11.86 -3.78 10.56
C GLY A 107 10.72 -4.58 9.93
N LEU A 108 9.55 -3.94 9.73
CA LEU A 108 8.37 -4.55 9.12
C LEU A 108 8.35 -4.43 7.59
N ALA A 109 8.88 -3.33 7.05
CA ALA A 109 8.87 -3.04 5.61
C ALA A 109 9.89 -3.87 4.82
N PRO A 110 9.71 -4.07 3.51
CA PRO A 110 10.72 -4.70 2.64
C PRO A 110 12.08 -3.99 2.71
N THR A 111 13.15 -4.68 2.34
CA THR A 111 14.50 -4.08 2.29
C THR A 111 14.53 -2.89 1.33
N GLY A 112 15.13 -1.76 1.74
CA GLY A 112 15.14 -0.48 1.00
C GLY A 112 13.81 0.27 1.05
N TRP A 113 12.94 -0.08 2.03
CA TRP A 113 11.66 0.54 2.28
C TRP A 113 11.42 0.72 3.78
N HIS A 114 10.59 1.68 4.13
CA HIS A 114 10.11 1.87 5.50
C HIS A 114 8.58 2.05 5.52
N VAL A 115 7.97 1.83 6.70
CA VAL A 115 6.56 2.15 6.89
C VAL A 115 6.40 3.67 6.86
N ALA A 116 5.45 4.15 6.07
CA ALA A 116 5.25 5.58 5.85
C ALA A 116 5.15 6.38 7.15
N THR A 117 5.91 7.47 7.25
CA THR A 117 5.89 8.41 8.36
C THR A 117 4.70 9.37 8.29
N ASP A 118 4.38 10.03 9.40
CA ASP A 118 3.33 11.06 9.43
C ASP A 118 3.63 12.26 8.51
N ALA A 119 4.92 12.60 8.36
CA ALA A 119 5.37 13.64 7.45
C ALA A 119 5.13 13.28 5.98
N GLU A 120 5.45 12.05 5.58
CA GLU A 120 5.21 11.56 4.21
C GLU A 120 3.73 11.48 3.87
N TRP A 121 2.90 11.02 4.81
CA TRP A 121 1.44 11.07 4.67
C TRP A 121 0.93 12.52 4.50
N SER A 122 1.53 13.47 5.19
CA SER A 122 1.15 14.90 5.08
C SER A 122 1.56 15.47 3.72
N ILE A 123 2.75 15.14 3.22
CA ILE A 123 3.21 15.52 1.88
C ILE A 123 2.30 14.89 0.82
N LEU A 124 1.98 13.60 0.93
CA LEU A 124 1.04 12.91 0.03
C LEU A 124 -0.30 13.65 -0.02
N SER A 125 -0.83 14.01 1.14
CA SER A 125 -2.09 14.74 1.24
C SER A 125 -2.04 16.08 0.51
N LEU A 126 -0.97 16.87 0.69
CA LEU A 126 -0.78 18.15 0.01
C LEU A 126 -0.71 17.99 -1.52
N LEU A 127 0.04 17.00 -2.01
CA LEU A 127 0.17 16.70 -3.44
C LEU A 127 -1.16 16.33 -4.10
N LEU A 128 -2.10 15.78 -3.33
CA LEU A 128 -3.41 15.34 -3.81
C LEU A 128 -4.53 16.34 -3.52
N GLY A 129 -4.21 17.59 -3.23
CA GLY A 129 -5.18 18.68 -3.07
C GLY A 129 -5.64 18.92 -1.63
N GLY A 130 -4.82 18.52 -0.63
CA GLY A 130 -5.09 18.70 0.79
C GLY A 130 -5.96 17.63 1.40
N MET A 131 -6.09 17.64 2.73
CA MET A 131 -6.77 16.57 3.49
C MET A 131 -8.20 16.32 3.04
N GLU A 132 -8.95 17.33 2.65
CA GLU A 132 -10.35 17.18 2.25
C GLU A 132 -10.55 16.49 0.90
N ASN A 133 -9.52 16.47 0.05
CA ASN A 133 -9.61 15.93 -1.31
C ASN A 133 -8.72 14.70 -1.57
N ALA A 134 -7.67 14.53 -0.77
CA ALA A 134 -6.63 13.53 -1.01
C ALA A 134 -7.13 12.09 -0.95
N GLY A 135 -8.23 11.82 -0.28
CA GLY A 135 -8.77 10.46 -0.14
C GLY A 135 -9.38 9.91 -1.41
N SER A 136 -10.02 10.74 -2.24
CA SER A 136 -10.68 10.28 -3.46
C SER A 136 -9.73 9.56 -4.43
N PRO A 137 -8.59 10.15 -4.85
CA PRO A 137 -7.64 9.49 -5.75
C PRO A 137 -6.92 8.28 -5.13
N LEU A 138 -6.88 8.17 -3.80
CA LEU A 138 -6.22 7.07 -3.10
C LEU A 138 -7.07 5.80 -3.02
N LYS A 139 -8.39 5.92 -3.04
CA LYS A 139 -9.32 4.80 -2.89
C LYS A 139 -9.27 3.83 -4.06
N ALA A 140 -9.36 2.52 -3.75
CA ALA A 140 -9.62 1.50 -4.75
C ALA A 140 -10.98 1.72 -5.44
N ALA A 141 -11.12 1.18 -6.65
CA ALA A 141 -12.35 1.33 -7.44
C ALA A 141 -13.52 0.49 -6.95
N SER A 142 -13.28 -0.45 -6.04
CA SER A 142 -14.27 -1.43 -5.59
C SER A 142 -14.14 -1.69 -4.09
N LEU A 143 -15.08 -2.46 -3.55
CA LEU A 143 -15.17 -2.92 -2.17
C LEU A 143 -15.58 -1.87 -1.14
N TRP A 144 -15.71 -0.61 -1.50
CA TRP A 144 -16.27 0.42 -0.63
C TRP A 144 -17.79 0.32 -0.56
N LYS A 145 -18.36 0.43 0.64
CA LYS A 145 -19.80 0.53 0.85
C LYS A 145 -20.31 1.78 0.14
N GLU A 146 -21.31 1.63 -0.72
CA GLU A 146 -21.89 2.74 -1.48
C GLU A 146 -20.83 3.64 -2.12
N GLN A 147 -20.28 3.20 -3.25
CA GLN A 147 -19.27 3.98 -3.98
C GLN A 147 -19.91 5.23 -4.58
N LYS A 148 -20.04 6.28 -3.77
CA LYS A 148 -20.42 7.63 -4.22
C LYS A 148 -19.23 8.41 -4.82
N SER A 149 -18.04 7.84 -4.82
CA SER A 149 -16.91 8.53 -5.41
C SER A 149 -16.99 8.38 -6.93
N ASP A 150 -17.20 9.45 -7.57
CA ASP A 150 -17.04 9.85 -8.96
C ASP A 150 -15.64 9.56 -9.52
N GLY A 151 -15.11 8.38 -9.24
CA GLY A 151 -13.94 7.82 -9.91
C GLY A 151 -12.80 8.82 -10.13
N GLY A 152 -12.34 9.49 -9.09
CA GLY A 152 -11.14 10.30 -9.17
C GLY A 152 -10.05 9.52 -9.92
N LYS A 153 -9.20 10.23 -10.67
CA LYS A 153 -8.14 9.62 -11.48
C LYS A 153 -7.41 8.57 -10.64
N LYS A 154 -7.55 7.30 -11.00
CA LYS A 154 -6.88 6.19 -10.31
C LYS A 154 -5.37 6.36 -10.44
N ILE A 155 -4.70 6.54 -9.34
CA ILE A 155 -3.26 6.75 -9.30
C ILE A 155 -2.47 5.48 -8.98
N GLY A 156 -3.16 4.34 -8.78
CA GLY A 156 -2.52 3.04 -8.48
C GLY A 156 -2.25 2.81 -6.99
N PHE A 157 -2.67 3.71 -6.09
CA PHE A 157 -2.49 3.53 -4.65
C PHE A 157 -3.47 2.51 -4.06
N GLU A 158 -4.68 2.38 -4.59
CA GLU A 158 -5.68 1.36 -4.29
C GLU A 158 -5.91 1.10 -2.80
N ALA A 159 -6.20 2.15 -2.02
CA ALA A 159 -6.58 2.00 -0.63
C ALA A 159 -7.89 1.22 -0.53
N LEU A 160 -7.84 0.04 0.10
CA LEU A 160 -8.96 -0.85 0.31
C LEU A 160 -9.60 -0.60 1.70
N PRO A 161 -10.92 -0.70 1.83
CA PRO A 161 -11.64 -0.50 3.09
C PRO A 161 -11.52 -1.73 4.00
N ALA A 162 -10.31 -1.99 4.48
CA ALA A 162 -9.97 -3.15 5.31
C ALA A 162 -10.55 -3.09 6.72
N GLY A 163 -11.15 -1.96 7.12
CA GLY A 163 -11.60 -1.79 8.49
C GLY A 163 -10.45 -1.68 9.50
N ALA A 164 -10.66 -2.24 10.69
CA ALA A 164 -9.67 -2.25 11.77
C ALA A 164 -10.00 -3.34 12.80
N ARG A 165 -9.04 -3.63 13.70
CA ARG A 165 -9.28 -4.40 14.92
C ARG A 165 -9.13 -3.51 16.15
N ARG A 166 -10.13 -3.50 17.03
CA ARG A 166 -10.17 -2.63 18.21
C ARG A 166 -9.20 -3.06 19.30
N ASP A 167 -8.75 -2.08 20.04
CA ASP A 167 -7.88 -2.23 21.21
C ASP A 167 -8.63 -2.59 22.49
N THR A 168 -9.92 -2.23 22.58
CA THR A 168 -10.69 -2.36 23.82
C THR A 168 -11.25 -3.76 24.06
N ASP A 169 -11.65 -4.45 23.00
CA ASP A 169 -12.31 -5.76 23.07
C ASP A 169 -11.85 -6.72 21.97
N GLY A 170 -10.82 -6.36 21.20
CA GLY A 170 -10.27 -7.18 20.12
C GLY A 170 -11.23 -7.50 18.97
N LYS A 171 -12.41 -6.88 18.93
CA LYS A 171 -13.38 -7.06 17.83
C LYS A 171 -13.02 -6.27 16.60
N PHE A 172 -13.51 -6.74 15.47
CA PHE A 172 -13.27 -6.08 14.18
C PHE A 172 -14.25 -4.96 13.94
N MET A 173 -13.79 -3.90 13.28
CA MET A 173 -14.62 -2.87 12.68
C MET A 173 -14.98 -3.30 11.27
N LEU A 174 -16.16 -2.93 10.82
CA LEU A 174 -16.74 -3.35 9.55
C LEU A 174 -15.83 -3.03 8.35
N PRO A 175 -15.42 -4.01 7.58
CA PRO A 175 -14.80 -3.80 6.28
C PRO A 175 -15.81 -3.17 5.32
N GLY A 176 -15.33 -2.51 4.28
CA GLY A 176 -16.15 -1.80 3.30
C GLY A 176 -16.41 -0.34 3.64
N GLU A 177 -16.30 0.07 4.91
CA GLU A 177 -16.61 1.44 5.34
C GLU A 177 -15.39 2.32 5.50
N TYR A 178 -14.27 1.77 6.03
CA TYR A 178 -13.07 2.52 6.32
C TYR A 178 -11.81 1.80 5.87
N SER A 179 -10.86 2.57 5.35
CA SER A 179 -9.44 2.20 5.30
C SER A 179 -8.72 2.95 6.43
N ARG A 180 -8.05 2.22 7.29
CA ARG A 180 -7.22 2.79 8.36
C ARG A 180 -5.79 2.33 8.19
N LEU A 181 -4.88 3.29 8.21
CA LEU A 181 -3.49 3.10 7.81
C LEU A 181 -2.56 3.68 8.88
N TRP A 182 -1.63 2.87 9.37
CA TRP A 182 -0.62 3.34 10.31
C TRP A 182 0.36 4.32 9.67
N SER A 183 0.86 5.21 10.47
CA SER A 183 2.14 5.87 10.31
C SER A 183 3.15 5.26 11.28
N SER A 184 4.43 5.23 10.91
CA SER A 184 5.50 4.81 11.81
C SER A 184 5.85 5.86 12.87
N THR A 185 5.23 7.03 12.83
CA THR A 185 5.49 8.13 13.76
C THR A 185 4.65 7.99 15.02
N GLU A 186 5.32 7.92 16.17
CA GLU A 186 4.69 7.97 17.48
C GLU A 186 4.05 9.35 17.71
N SER A 187 2.89 9.40 18.35
CA SER A 187 2.28 10.66 18.78
C SER A 187 2.47 10.92 20.28
N ASN A 188 2.43 9.87 21.08
CA ASN A 188 2.74 9.86 22.50
C ASN A 188 3.01 8.42 22.99
N VAL A 189 3.30 8.23 24.27
CA VAL A 189 3.68 6.94 24.86
C VAL A 189 2.67 5.81 24.56
N ASN A 190 1.37 6.11 24.42
CA ASN A 190 0.32 5.12 24.20
C ASN A 190 -0.22 5.08 22.77
N SER A 191 0.07 6.09 21.95
CA SER A 191 -0.59 6.30 20.66
C SER A 191 0.38 6.65 19.56
N ALA A 192 -0.01 6.36 18.32
CA ALA A 192 0.71 6.75 17.12
C ALA A 192 -0.22 7.44 16.11
N TRP A 193 0.38 8.18 15.17
CA TRP A 193 -0.36 8.83 14.10
C TRP A 193 -0.88 7.80 13.08
N CYS A 194 -2.04 8.08 12.55
CA CYS A 194 -2.66 7.25 11.52
C CYS A 194 -3.40 8.10 10.47
N ARG A 195 -3.80 7.45 9.40
CA ARG A 195 -4.67 8.02 8.36
C ARG A 195 -5.95 7.20 8.24
N SER A 196 -7.04 7.89 7.89
CA SER A 196 -8.35 7.27 7.72
C SER A 196 -9.04 7.79 6.47
N LEU A 197 -9.55 6.87 5.66
CA LEU A 197 -10.44 7.11 4.54
C LEU A 197 -11.81 6.54 4.89
N GLY A 198 -12.89 7.30 4.68
CA GLY A 198 -14.26 6.82 4.83
C GLY A 198 -14.94 6.65 3.47
N TYR A 199 -15.93 5.76 3.34
CA TYR A 199 -16.67 5.54 2.08
C TYR A 199 -17.46 6.79 1.64
N PHE A 200 -17.84 7.65 2.58
CA PHE A 200 -18.82 8.72 2.44
C PHE A 200 -18.28 10.06 1.91
N ASP A 201 -16.96 10.26 1.86
CA ASP A 201 -16.35 11.51 1.41
C ASP A 201 -14.95 11.34 0.78
N ALA A 202 -14.35 12.44 0.34
CA ALA A 202 -13.04 12.48 -0.32
C ALA A 202 -11.84 12.69 0.62
N ALA A 203 -12.06 12.76 1.94
CA ALA A 203 -11.04 13.17 2.88
C ALA A 203 -10.03 12.05 3.22
N LEU A 204 -8.76 12.44 3.39
CA LEU A 204 -7.71 11.65 4.03
C LEU A 204 -7.45 12.24 5.43
N ARG A 205 -8.15 11.73 6.43
CA ARG A 205 -8.09 12.28 7.78
C ARG A 205 -6.83 11.84 8.52
N ARG A 206 -6.22 12.77 9.23
CA ARG A 206 -5.14 12.52 10.18
C ARG A 206 -5.75 12.33 11.57
N GLY A 207 -5.33 11.29 12.28
CA GLY A 207 -5.77 11.00 13.65
C GLY A 207 -4.69 10.31 14.46
N MET A 208 -4.97 10.13 15.75
CA MET A 208 -4.18 9.30 16.66
C MET A 208 -4.96 8.05 17.01
N ALA A 209 -4.24 6.95 17.23
CA ALA A 209 -4.82 5.69 17.66
C ALA A 209 -3.90 4.98 18.67
N ASN A 210 -4.49 4.22 19.60
CA ASN A 210 -3.72 3.43 20.56
C ASN A 210 -2.89 2.37 19.84
N LYS A 211 -1.69 2.12 20.34
CA LYS A 211 -0.68 1.27 19.69
C LYS A 211 -1.12 -0.18 19.47
N ASN A 212 -2.05 -0.69 20.25
CA ASN A 212 -2.59 -2.06 20.12
C ASN A 212 -3.79 -2.16 19.14
N ILE A 213 -4.28 -1.06 18.56
CA ILE A 213 -5.26 -1.15 17.45
C ILE A 213 -4.63 -1.83 16.24
N GLY A 214 -5.41 -2.63 15.51
CA GLY A 214 -4.97 -3.26 14.26
C GLY A 214 -5.37 -2.43 13.04
N PHE A 215 -4.38 -1.92 12.28
CA PHE A 215 -4.57 -1.20 11.02
C PHE A 215 -3.72 -1.78 9.89
N SER A 216 -4.09 -1.45 8.66
CA SER A 216 -3.27 -1.74 7.49
C SER A 216 -1.99 -0.89 7.46
N VAL A 217 -1.01 -1.32 6.66
CA VAL A 217 0.30 -0.66 6.51
C VAL A 217 0.62 -0.40 5.05
N ARG A 218 1.21 0.76 4.78
CA ARG A 218 1.80 1.14 3.49
C ARG A 218 3.26 1.53 3.69
N CYS A 219 4.08 1.21 2.70
CA CYS A 219 5.50 1.49 2.74
C CYS A 219 5.89 2.51 1.68
N VAL A 220 6.96 3.25 1.98
CA VAL A 220 7.63 4.21 1.11
C VAL A 220 9.05 3.73 0.88
N LYS A 221 9.56 3.94 -0.33
CA LYS A 221 10.96 3.63 -0.70
C LYS A 221 11.89 4.63 -0.04
N ASP A 222 13.03 4.14 0.50
CA ASP A 222 14.10 4.93 1.12
C ASP A 222 14.79 5.87 0.14
#